data_dc727dde4eefc59678685bbd903dcab5
#
_entry.id   dc727dde4eefc59678685bbd903dcab5
#
_cell.length_a   1.000
_cell.length_b   1.000
_cell.length_c   1.000
_cell.angle_alpha   90.00
_cell.angle_beta   90.00
_cell.angle_gamma   90.00
#
_symmetry.space_group_name_H-M   'P 1'
#
loop_
_entity.id
_entity.type
_entity.pdbx_description
1 polymer ?
#
loop_
_entity_poly.entity_id
_entity_poly.type
_entity_poly.pdbx_seq_one_letter_code
_entity_poly.pdbx_strand_id
1 'polypeptide(L)'
;LFDLLGRVSLYDDVRPALTRLTLPHGVVSNADSDHLEAALAKNKLTFELVVSSESARCYKPNPEIFDPALETLGLPAERVLYVGDSQEDDIVVAKRAGLIVAWLNRDGAERREGIPYPDFIIESLSELGAVLGSNHK
;
A
#
# COMPACT_ATOMS: atom_id res chain seq x y z
N LEU A 1 3.07 -3.69 -1.02
CA LEU A 1 1.61 -3.58 -0.93
C LEU A 1 1.16 -2.14 -1.11
N PHE A 2 -0.01 -1.93 -1.66
CA PHE A 2 -0.54 -0.61 -1.96
C PHE A 2 -1.95 -0.44 -1.41
N ASP A 3 -2.27 0.79 -0.99
CA ASP A 3 -3.65 1.21 -0.83
C ASP A 3 -4.00 2.12 -2.00
N LEU A 4 -4.74 1.60 -2.95
CA LEU A 4 -5.04 2.30 -4.20
C LEU A 4 -6.51 2.68 -4.34
N LEU A 5 -7.33 2.41 -3.34
CA LEU A 5 -8.76 2.63 -3.43
C LEU A 5 -9.09 4.13 -3.51
N GLY A 6 -10.03 4.46 -4.35
CA GLY A 6 -10.66 5.77 -4.44
C GLY A 6 -9.97 6.77 -5.34
N ARG A 7 -8.65 6.80 -5.37
CA ARG A 7 -7.90 7.83 -6.12
C ARG A 7 -6.94 7.31 -7.16
N VAL A 8 -6.69 6.03 -7.21
CA VAL A 8 -5.65 5.46 -8.07
C VAL A 8 -5.83 5.83 -9.54
N SER A 9 -7.05 5.90 -10.00
CA SER A 9 -7.36 6.22 -11.39
C SER A 9 -7.09 7.67 -11.77
N LEU A 10 -6.88 8.56 -10.77
CA LEU A 10 -6.70 9.98 -11.00
C LEU A 10 -5.24 10.37 -11.23
N TYR A 11 -4.30 9.44 -11.03
CA TYR A 11 -2.88 9.74 -11.10
C TYR A 11 -2.20 8.98 -12.23
N ASP A 12 -1.53 9.73 -13.09
CA ASP A 12 -0.88 9.18 -14.29
C ASP A 12 0.34 8.30 -13.98
N ASP A 13 0.92 8.42 -12.78
CA ASP A 13 2.11 7.69 -12.41
C ASP A 13 1.84 6.24 -11.96
N VAL A 14 0.59 5.89 -11.69
CA VAL A 14 0.24 4.58 -11.14
C VAL A 14 0.58 3.44 -12.10
N ARG A 15 0.03 3.50 -13.32
CA ARG A 15 0.21 2.41 -14.28
C ARG A 15 1.67 2.21 -14.69
N PRO A 16 2.42 3.27 -15.05
CA PRO A 16 3.84 3.11 -15.36
C PRO A 16 4.64 2.54 -14.19
N ALA A 17 4.36 2.97 -12.96
CA ALA A 17 5.06 2.48 -11.79
C ALA A 17 4.80 0.98 -11.57
N LEU A 18 3.54 0.56 -11.66
CA LEU A 18 3.17 -0.85 -11.48
C LEU A 18 3.77 -1.74 -12.58
N THR A 19 3.79 -1.25 -13.82
CA THR A 19 4.37 -1.99 -14.96
C THR A 19 5.86 -2.24 -14.76
N ARG A 20 6.58 -1.32 -14.11
CA ARG A 20 8.01 -1.45 -13.86
C ARG A 20 8.35 -2.35 -12.68
N LEU A 21 7.38 -2.70 -11.84
CA LEU A 21 7.64 -3.54 -10.69
C LEU A 21 7.92 -4.98 -11.12
N THR A 22 9.07 -5.48 -10.70
CA THR A 22 9.46 -6.88 -10.93
C THR A 22 9.22 -7.75 -9.69
N LEU A 23 8.96 -7.12 -8.55
CA LEU A 23 8.68 -7.79 -7.30
C LEU A 23 7.20 -8.15 -7.19
N PRO A 24 6.84 -9.21 -6.45
CA PRO A 24 5.44 -9.50 -6.15
C PRO A 24 4.79 -8.30 -5.46
N HIS A 25 3.60 -7.95 -5.89
CA HIS A 25 2.88 -6.81 -5.32
C HIS A 25 1.38 -7.04 -5.31
N GLY A 26 0.69 -6.32 -4.45
CA GLY A 26 -0.74 -6.47 -4.28
C GLY A 26 -1.38 -5.27 -3.60
N VAL A 27 -2.67 -5.37 -3.38
CA VAL A 27 -3.50 -4.31 -2.80
C VAL A 27 -4.10 -4.79 -1.48
N VAL A 28 -4.05 -3.93 -0.47
CA VAL A 28 -4.78 -4.11 0.79
C VAL A 28 -5.61 -2.86 1.03
N SER A 29 -6.93 -3.00 1.10
CA SER A 29 -7.83 -1.85 1.16
C SER A 29 -9.01 -2.04 2.11
N ASN A 30 -9.46 -0.94 2.73
CA ASN A 30 -10.70 -0.88 3.49
C ASN A 30 -11.89 -0.76 2.55
N ALA A 31 -12.30 -1.87 1.98
CA ALA A 31 -13.44 -1.91 1.05
C ALA A 31 -14.07 -3.31 1.10
N ASP A 32 -15.32 -3.41 0.64
CA ASP A 32 -15.84 -4.74 0.36
C ASP A 32 -15.22 -5.28 -0.94
N SER A 33 -15.24 -6.60 -1.08
CA SER A 33 -14.54 -7.27 -2.18
C SER A 33 -15.12 -6.87 -3.55
N ASP A 34 -16.42 -6.77 -3.67
CA ASP A 34 -17.07 -6.42 -4.94
C ASP A 34 -16.71 -5.00 -5.37
N HIS A 35 -16.72 -4.07 -4.42
CA HIS A 35 -16.37 -2.68 -4.69
C HIS A 35 -14.90 -2.55 -5.13
N LEU A 36 -14.01 -3.23 -4.44
CA LEU A 36 -12.58 -3.21 -4.76
C LEU A 36 -12.32 -3.82 -6.14
N GLU A 37 -12.90 -4.98 -6.42
CA GLU A 37 -12.76 -5.65 -7.70
C GLU A 37 -13.31 -4.79 -8.86
N ALA A 38 -14.46 -4.14 -8.65
CA ALA A 38 -15.05 -3.24 -9.64
C ALA A 38 -14.14 -2.04 -9.92
N ALA A 39 -13.55 -1.46 -8.87
CA ALA A 39 -12.64 -0.33 -9.02
C ALA A 39 -11.38 -0.73 -9.80
N LEU A 40 -10.81 -1.88 -9.51
CA LEU A 40 -9.63 -2.39 -10.23
C LEU A 40 -9.96 -2.68 -11.70
N ALA A 41 -11.10 -3.30 -11.96
CA ALA A 41 -11.53 -3.61 -13.33
C ALA A 41 -11.80 -2.33 -14.14
N LYS A 42 -12.46 -1.35 -13.54
CA LYS A 42 -12.74 -0.06 -14.18
C LYS A 42 -11.46 0.64 -14.61
N ASN A 43 -10.40 0.52 -13.81
CA ASN A 43 -9.11 1.15 -14.09
C ASN A 43 -8.13 0.23 -14.83
N LYS A 44 -8.59 -0.96 -15.23
CA LYS A 44 -7.79 -1.96 -15.95
C LYS A 44 -6.51 -2.32 -15.20
N LEU A 45 -6.62 -2.43 -13.88
CA LEU A 45 -5.52 -2.84 -13.01
C LEU A 45 -5.72 -4.27 -12.56
N THR A 46 -4.63 -5.05 -12.60
CA THR A 46 -4.63 -6.45 -12.17
C THR A 46 -3.52 -6.66 -11.16
N PHE A 47 -3.83 -7.36 -10.07
CA PHE A 47 -2.86 -7.69 -9.04
C PHE A 47 -2.95 -9.19 -8.74
N GLU A 48 -1.81 -9.81 -8.46
CA GLU A 48 -1.76 -11.21 -8.04
C GLU A 48 -2.36 -11.40 -6.65
N LEU A 49 -2.31 -10.36 -5.83
CA LEU A 49 -2.79 -10.39 -4.46
C LEU A 49 -3.72 -9.21 -4.21
N VAL A 50 -4.97 -9.50 -3.83
CA VAL A 50 -5.97 -8.49 -3.50
C VAL A 50 -6.59 -8.85 -2.15
N VAL A 51 -6.45 -7.96 -1.18
CA VAL A 51 -7.04 -8.12 0.16
C VAL A 51 -7.96 -6.94 0.42
N SER A 52 -9.24 -7.22 0.61
CA SER A 52 -10.21 -6.23 1.07
C SER A 52 -10.42 -6.38 2.58
N SER A 53 -10.97 -5.36 3.24
CA SER A 53 -11.36 -5.48 4.63
C SER A 53 -12.39 -6.59 4.83
N GLU A 54 -13.28 -6.79 3.86
CA GLU A 54 -14.26 -7.88 3.90
C GLU A 54 -13.58 -9.24 3.84
N SER A 55 -12.65 -9.46 2.90
CA SER A 55 -11.97 -10.75 2.78
C SER A 55 -11.05 -11.04 3.97
N ALA A 56 -10.46 -10.01 4.55
CA ALA A 56 -9.61 -10.14 5.73
C ALA A 56 -10.43 -10.25 7.02
N ARG A 57 -11.71 -9.95 6.98
CA ARG A 57 -12.62 -9.85 8.14
C ARG A 57 -12.09 -8.89 9.20
N CYS A 58 -11.50 -7.81 8.75
CA CYS A 58 -10.79 -6.87 9.59
C CYS A 58 -10.65 -5.54 8.86
N TYR A 59 -10.81 -4.45 9.57
CA TYR A 59 -10.70 -3.11 9.01
C TYR A 59 -9.48 -2.40 9.55
N LYS A 60 -8.84 -1.55 8.73
CA LYS A 60 -7.89 -0.58 9.27
C LYS A 60 -8.63 0.29 10.30
N PRO A 61 -8.05 0.66 11.42
CA PRO A 61 -6.62 0.61 11.74
C PRO A 61 -6.14 -0.69 12.43
N ASN A 62 -6.85 -1.78 12.32
CA ASN A 62 -6.40 -3.05 12.88
C ASN A 62 -5.26 -3.62 12.02
N PRO A 63 -4.03 -3.82 12.58
CA PRO A 63 -2.89 -4.30 11.80
C PRO A 63 -3.07 -5.73 11.25
N GLU A 64 -3.99 -6.51 11.80
CA GLU A 64 -4.27 -7.86 11.32
C GLU A 64 -4.80 -7.89 9.88
N ILE A 65 -5.22 -6.75 9.32
CA ILE A 65 -5.63 -6.68 7.91
C ILE A 65 -4.51 -7.10 6.96
N PHE A 66 -3.25 -7.01 7.39
CA PHE A 66 -2.10 -7.42 6.57
C PHE A 66 -1.79 -8.90 6.65
N ASP A 67 -2.35 -9.64 7.61
CA ASP A 67 -2.02 -11.04 7.82
C ASP A 67 -2.26 -11.92 6.59
N PRO A 68 -3.40 -11.82 5.88
CA PRO A 68 -3.60 -12.64 4.68
C PRO A 68 -2.56 -12.36 3.59
N ALA A 69 -2.16 -11.09 3.43
CA ALA A 69 -1.17 -10.71 2.43
C ALA A 69 0.22 -11.26 2.77
N LEU A 70 0.63 -11.13 4.04
CA LEU A 70 1.92 -11.63 4.48
C LEU A 70 1.99 -13.16 4.37
N GLU A 71 0.91 -13.82 4.70
CA GLU A 71 0.82 -15.27 4.59
C GLU A 71 0.94 -15.72 3.14
N THR A 72 0.24 -15.05 2.22
CA THR A 72 0.29 -15.36 0.80
C THR A 72 1.68 -15.08 0.21
N LEU A 73 2.32 -13.98 0.61
CA LEU A 73 3.66 -13.65 0.15
C LEU A 73 4.75 -14.55 0.75
N GLY A 74 4.46 -15.16 1.90
CA GLY A 74 5.44 -15.99 2.60
C GLY A 74 6.62 -15.23 3.14
N LEU A 75 6.44 -13.94 3.46
CA LEU A 75 7.50 -13.04 3.92
C LEU A 75 7.17 -12.47 5.29
N PRO A 76 8.18 -12.20 6.12
CA PRO A 76 7.96 -11.45 7.36
C PRO A 76 7.65 -9.99 7.05
N ALA A 77 6.96 -9.33 7.98
CA ALA A 77 6.51 -7.94 7.78
C ALA A 77 7.69 -6.98 7.49
N GLU A 78 8.81 -7.16 8.14
CA GLU A 78 9.98 -6.30 7.95
C GLU A 78 10.62 -6.40 6.57
N ARG A 79 10.15 -7.31 5.73
CA ARG A 79 10.63 -7.45 4.35
C ARG A 79 9.58 -7.03 3.32
N VAL A 80 8.49 -6.42 3.77
CA VAL A 80 7.39 -6.01 2.90
C VAL A 80 7.21 -4.51 3.00
N LEU A 81 7.18 -3.84 1.85
CA LEU A 81 6.93 -2.41 1.75
C LEU A 81 5.43 -2.17 1.55
N TYR A 82 4.87 -1.27 2.34
CA TYR A 82 3.51 -0.79 2.16
C TYR A 82 3.52 0.67 1.73
N VAL A 83 2.76 0.97 0.69
CA VAL A 83 2.66 2.32 0.14
C VAL A 83 1.24 2.83 0.32
N GLY A 84 1.05 3.94 1.00
CA GLY A 84 -0.26 4.52 1.22
C GLY A 84 -0.17 6.03 1.43
N ASP A 85 -1.31 6.72 1.32
CA ASP A 85 -1.38 8.18 1.41
C ASP A 85 -2.01 8.70 2.69
N SER A 86 -2.72 7.87 3.44
CA SER A 86 -3.38 8.28 4.69
C SER A 86 -2.45 8.12 5.89
N GLN A 87 -2.31 9.17 6.69
CA GLN A 87 -1.48 9.08 7.89
C GLN A 87 -2.08 8.11 8.92
N GLU A 88 -3.37 8.23 9.20
CA GLU A 88 -4.04 7.37 10.19
C GLU A 88 -4.25 5.95 9.70
N ASP A 89 -4.76 5.80 8.48
CA ASP A 89 -5.16 4.48 7.98
C ASP A 89 -4.01 3.67 7.39
N ASP A 90 -2.95 4.33 6.91
CA ASP A 90 -1.85 3.63 6.26
C ASP A 90 -0.58 3.61 7.09
N ILE A 91 -0.06 4.77 7.49
CA ILE A 91 1.22 4.82 8.22
C ILE A 91 1.09 4.16 9.58
N VAL A 92 0.09 4.54 10.37
CA VAL A 92 -0.10 4.00 11.72
C VAL A 92 -0.29 2.49 11.67
N VAL A 93 -1.16 2.02 10.78
CA VAL A 93 -1.53 0.60 10.71
C VAL A 93 -0.35 -0.25 10.24
N ALA A 94 0.31 0.17 9.17
CA ALA A 94 1.45 -0.57 8.63
C ALA A 94 2.62 -0.61 9.61
N LYS A 95 2.89 0.48 10.33
CA LYS A 95 3.92 0.49 11.37
C LYS A 95 3.59 -0.43 12.53
N ARG A 96 2.33 -0.49 12.92
CA ARG A 96 1.90 -1.44 13.97
C ARG A 96 2.07 -2.89 13.54
N ALA A 97 1.91 -3.16 12.25
CA ALA A 97 2.11 -4.49 11.69
C ALA A 97 3.59 -4.85 11.48
N GLY A 98 4.49 -3.88 11.63
CA GLY A 98 5.93 -4.10 11.45
C GLY A 98 6.41 -4.00 10.01
N LEU A 99 5.58 -3.46 9.10
CA LEU A 99 5.94 -3.28 7.71
C LEU A 99 6.91 -2.11 7.51
N ILE A 100 7.62 -2.13 6.40
CA ILE A 100 8.34 -0.97 5.90
C ILE A 100 7.31 -0.07 5.23
N VAL A 101 7.33 1.23 5.51
CA VAL A 101 6.29 2.15 5.04
C VAL A 101 6.88 3.25 4.18
N ALA A 102 6.31 3.43 2.99
CA ALA A 102 6.52 4.61 2.17
C ALA A 102 5.23 5.44 2.19
N TRP A 103 5.32 6.66 2.71
CA TRP A 103 4.19 7.57 2.70
C TRP A 103 4.14 8.30 1.37
N LEU A 104 3.06 8.05 0.61
CA LEU A 104 2.82 8.73 -0.66
C LEU A 104 2.17 10.09 -0.36
N ASN A 105 3.01 11.11 -0.23
CA ASN A 105 2.63 12.45 0.18
C ASN A 105 2.66 13.40 -1.03
N ARG A 106 1.64 13.32 -1.88
CA ARG A 106 1.58 14.09 -3.12
C ARG A 106 1.43 15.59 -2.89
N ASP A 107 0.80 15.96 -1.78
CA ASP A 107 0.43 17.36 -1.49
C ASP A 107 1.44 18.07 -0.61
N GLY A 108 2.51 17.41 -0.19
CA GLY A 108 3.49 18.00 0.70
C GLY A 108 2.94 18.26 2.11
N ALA A 109 1.99 17.46 2.57
CA ALA A 109 1.40 17.63 3.90
C ALA A 109 2.42 17.39 5.00
N GLU A 110 2.23 18.06 6.15
CA GLU A 110 3.06 17.83 7.32
C GLU A 110 2.58 16.59 8.07
N ARG A 111 3.52 15.87 8.68
CA ARG A 111 3.21 14.73 9.54
C ARG A 111 2.46 15.24 10.76
N ARG A 112 1.31 14.66 11.04
CA ARG A 112 0.51 15.02 12.21
C ARG A 112 1.16 14.54 13.49
N GLU A 113 0.92 15.26 14.58
CA GLU A 113 1.40 14.86 15.90
C GLU A 113 0.84 13.49 16.27
N GLY A 114 1.69 12.64 16.85
CA GLY A 114 1.30 11.28 17.25
C GLY A 114 1.39 10.23 16.15
N ILE A 115 1.62 10.63 14.91
CA ILE A 115 1.81 9.68 13.81
C ILE A 115 3.28 9.23 13.79
N PRO A 116 3.55 7.91 13.73
CA PRO A 116 4.94 7.45 13.62
C PRO A 116 5.59 7.90 12.31
N TYR A 117 6.91 8.01 12.31
CA TYR A 117 7.64 8.36 11.09
C TYR A 117 7.61 7.20 10.10
N PRO A 118 7.27 7.46 8.82
CA PRO A 118 7.43 6.44 7.79
C PRO A 118 8.92 6.21 7.52
N ASP A 119 9.22 5.07 6.90
CA ASP A 119 10.60 4.78 6.50
C ASP A 119 11.03 5.62 5.30
N PHE A 120 10.08 5.92 4.43
CA PHE A 120 10.30 6.74 3.24
C PHE A 120 9.12 7.69 3.05
N ILE A 121 9.40 8.87 2.47
CA ILE A 121 8.37 9.81 2.03
C ILE A 121 8.59 10.02 0.54
N ILE A 122 7.57 9.74 -0.26
CA ILE A 122 7.61 9.93 -1.71
C ILE A 122 6.47 10.84 -2.15
N GLU A 123 6.68 11.60 -3.19
CA GLU A 123 5.65 12.48 -3.76
C GLU A 123 4.93 11.86 -4.94
N SER A 124 5.54 10.84 -5.54
CA SER A 124 5.04 10.15 -6.72
C SER A 124 5.47 8.69 -6.69
N LEU A 125 4.65 7.82 -7.26
CA LEU A 125 5.00 6.41 -7.41
C LEU A 125 6.22 6.19 -8.32
N SER A 126 6.58 7.17 -9.13
CA SER A 126 7.80 7.10 -9.95
C SER A 126 9.07 6.97 -9.10
N GLU A 127 9.01 7.33 -7.81
CA GLU A 127 10.14 7.20 -6.89
C GLU A 127 10.31 5.79 -6.30
N LEU A 128 9.38 4.87 -6.56
CA LEU A 128 9.42 3.52 -5.98
C LEU A 128 10.70 2.76 -6.34
N GLY A 129 11.21 2.95 -7.54
CA GLY A 129 12.45 2.27 -7.95
C GLY A 129 13.62 2.59 -7.03
N ALA A 130 13.76 3.85 -6.64
CA ALA A 130 14.81 4.28 -5.73
C ALA A 130 14.62 3.70 -4.32
N VAL A 131 13.37 3.70 -3.83
CA VAL A 131 13.03 3.13 -2.52
C VAL A 131 13.36 1.64 -2.47
N LEU A 132 12.92 0.89 -3.47
CA LEU A 132 13.15 -0.55 -3.53
C LEU A 132 14.64 -0.87 -3.69
N GLY A 133 15.37 -0.07 -4.45
CA GLY A 133 16.82 -0.20 -4.59
C GLY A 133 17.54 -0.02 -3.26
N SER A 134 17.09 0.91 -2.42
CA SER A 134 17.65 1.15 -1.09
C SER A 134 17.47 -0.04 -0.16
N ASN A 135 16.42 -0.83 -0.35
CA ASN A 135 16.11 -1.98 0.49
C ASN A 135 16.74 -3.29 0.00
N HIS A 136 17.40 -3.28 -1.13
CA HIS A 136 18.05 -4.47 -1.68
C HIS A 136 19.45 -4.75 -1.09
N LYS A 137 19.86 -3.92 -0.16
CA LYS A 137 21.15 -4.11 0.47
C LYS A 137 21.03 -4.98 1.77
#